data_829e6ab359e4e5f0d643f1ba764d9b36
#
_entry.id   829e6ab359e4e5f0d643f1ba764d9b36
#
_cell.length_a   1.000
_cell.length_b   1.000
_cell.length_c   1.000
_cell.angle_alpha   90.00
_cell.angle_beta   90.00
_cell.angle_gamma   90.00
#
_symmetry.space_group_name_H-M   'P 1'
#
loop_
_entity.id
_entity.type
_entity.pdbx_description
1 polymer ?
#
loop_
_entity_poly.entity_id
_entity_poly.type
_entity_poly.pdbx_seq_one_letter_code
_entity_poly.pdbx_strand_id
1 'polypeptide(L)'
;MTERVQNREVKVCPVVLRKSGSAVELLLFEHPLADVQLVKGTLELTDSSVESAALRELEEESGISKVSRAKYLGSWESGFQNQLWHFVLCEISENLPNNWSFYTQDDGGLKFNFFWHKLGDSPKFKCHKVFSSAIKQVEILCI
;
A
#
# COMPACT_ATOMS: atom_id res chain seq x y z
N MET A 1 -12.27 13.86 25.39
CA MET A 1 -12.66 14.12 24.02
C MET A 1 -11.52 13.89 23.08
N THR A 2 -10.45 14.62 23.28
CA THR A 2 -9.27 14.45 22.44
C THR A 2 -8.68 13.06 22.56
N GLU A 3 -8.83 12.41 23.69
CA GLU A 3 -8.30 11.07 23.92
C GLU A 3 -8.83 10.05 22.91
N ARG A 4 -10.08 10.17 22.50
CA ARG A 4 -10.66 9.23 21.54
C ARG A 4 -10.00 9.34 20.18
N VAL A 5 -9.71 10.57 19.77
CA VAL A 5 -9.03 10.79 18.48
C VAL A 5 -7.62 10.23 18.54
N GLN A 6 -6.95 10.41 19.69
CA GLN A 6 -5.57 9.97 19.87
C GLN A 6 -5.44 8.44 19.89
N ASN A 7 -6.52 7.74 20.24
CA ASN A 7 -6.50 6.26 20.29
C ASN A 7 -6.78 5.63 18.93
N ARG A 8 -6.95 6.45 17.91
CA ARG A 8 -7.25 5.97 16.59
C ARG A 8 -5.95 5.65 15.86
N GLU A 9 -5.86 4.47 15.26
CA GLU A 9 -4.73 4.13 14.41
C GLU A 9 -4.87 4.80 13.05
N VAL A 10 -3.78 5.39 12.59
CA VAL A 10 -3.70 6.01 11.27
C VAL A 10 -2.69 5.23 10.46
N LYS A 11 -3.10 4.71 9.29
CA LYS A 11 -2.25 3.93 8.41
C LYS A 11 -1.88 4.74 7.18
N VAL A 12 -0.70 4.49 6.66
CA VAL A 12 -0.28 5.03 5.37
C VAL A 12 -0.16 3.87 4.39
N CYS A 13 -0.66 4.08 3.18
CA CYS A 13 -0.69 3.06 2.14
C CYS A 13 -0.05 3.63 0.88
N PRO A 14 1.22 3.28 0.61
CA PRO A 14 1.83 3.68 -0.65
C PRO A 14 1.21 2.88 -1.79
N VAL A 15 0.85 3.60 -2.85
CA VAL A 15 0.23 3.03 -4.04
C VAL A 15 1.23 3.12 -5.18
N VAL A 16 1.59 1.99 -5.77
CA VAL A 16 2.49 1.94 -6.91
C VAL A 16 1.70 1.40 -8.10
N LEU A 17 1.64 2.20 -9.16
CA LEU A 17 0.93 1.84 -10.38
C LEU A 17 1.92 1.76 -11.54
N ARG A 18 1.60 0.92 -12.53
CA ARG A 18 2.32 0.90 -13.80
C ARG A 18 1.32 0.73 -14.93
N LYS A 19 1.70 1.18 -16.12
CA LYS A 19 0.89 0.97 -17.32
C LYS A 19 1.40 -0.25 -18.05
N SER A 20 0.48 -1.10 -18.51
CA SER A 20 0.78 -2.27 -19.32
C SER A 20 -0.21 -2.23 -20.48
N GLY A 21 0.24 -1.71 -21.62
CA GLY A 21 -0.65 -1.42 -22.75
C GLY A 21 -1.66 -0.36 -22.34
N SER A 22 -2.97 -0.67 -22.48
CA SER A 22 -4.04 0.21 -22.06
C SER A 22 -4.46 -0.03 -20.61
N ALA A 23 -3.89 -1.03 -19.95
CA ALA A 23 -4.24 -1.39 -18.59
C ALA A 23 -3.38 -0.62 -17.59
N VAL A 24 -3.96 -0.35 -16.41
CA VAL A 24 -3.24 0.19 -15.27
C VAL A 24 -3.19 -0.92 -14.22
N GLU A 25 -2.01 -1.20 -13.72
CA GLU A 25 -1.80 -2.27 -12.76
C GLU A 25 -1.32 -1.72 -11.43
N LEU A 26 -1.80 -2.33 -10.36
CA LEU A 26 -1.50 -1.96 -8.98
C LEU A 26 -0.57 -2.99 -8.37
N LEU A 27 0.48 -2.53 -7.71
CA LEU A 27 1.41 -3.42 -7.01
C LEU A 27 0.77 -3.95 -5.74
N LEU A 28 0.74 -5.28 -5.63
CA LEU A 28 0.27 -6.00 -4.44
C LEU A 28 1.32 -7.04 -4.07
N PHE A 29 1.16 -7.64 -2.90
CA PHE A 29 2.03 -8.76 -2.53
C PHE A 29 1.25 -9.83 -1.78
N GLU A 30 1.76 -11.05 -1.88
CA GLU A 30 1.24 -12.17 -1.11
C GLU A 30 2.06 -12.30 0.17
N HIS A 31 1.37 -12.13 1.29
CA HIS A 31 1.95 -12.32 2.62
C HIS A 31 1.90 -13.81 2.94
N PRO A 32 2.99 -14.42 3.41
CA PRO A 32 3.01 -15.87 3.61
C PRO A 32 2.01 -16.36 4.66
N LEU A 33 1.55 -15.49 5.54
CA LEU A 33 0.66 -15.87 6.63
C LEU A 33 -0.71 -15.18 6.57
N ALA A 34 -0.94 -14.25 5.63
CA ALA A 34 -2.11 -13.38 5.69
C ALA A 34 -2.67 -12.99 4.32
N ASP A 35 -2.44 -13.79 3.32
CA ASP A 35 -2.99 -13.59 1.96
C ASP A 35 -2.48 -12.32 1.28
N VAL A 36 -3.19 -11.86 0.24
CA VAL A 36 -2.76 -10.72 -0.58
C VAL A 36 -3.06 -9.40 0.12
N GLN A 37 -2.11 -8.47 0.05
CA GLN A 37 -2.19 -7.17 0.71
C GLN A 37 -1.61 -6.07 -0.15
N LEU A 38 -2.03 -4.83 0.14
CA LEU A 38 -1.31 -3.63 -0.22
C LEU A 38 -0.24 -3.38 0.84
N VAL A 39 0.87 -2.76 0.45
CA VAL A 39 1.83 -2.25 1.42
C VAL A 39 1.12 -1.22 2.30
N LYS A 40 1.25 -1.35 3.60
CA LYS A 40 0.73 -0.34 4.53
C LYS A 40 1.47 -0.43 5.85
N GLY A 41 1.47 0.66 6.57
CA GLY A 41 2.05 0.70 7.89
C GLY A 41 1.47 1.82 8.72
N THR A 42 1.91 1.92 9.95
CA THR A 42 1.39 2.91 10.89
C THR A 42 2.12 4.24 10.72
N LEU A 43 1.35 5.34 10.66
CA LEU A 43 1.92 6.68 10.71
C LEU A 43 2.49 6.90 12.11
N GLU A 44 3.76 7.27 12.18
CA GLU A 44 4.46 7.46 13.45
C GLU A 44 4.72 8.93 13.72
N LEU A 45 4.86 9.27 15.00
CA LEU A 45 5.11 10.65 15.40
C LEU A 45 6.42 11.20 14.85
N THR A 46 7.38 10.31 14.57
CA THR A 46 8.67 10.69 13.99
C THR A 46 8.61 10.94 12.50
N ASP A 47 7.52 10.58 11.82
CA ASP A 47 7.37 10.83 10.39
C ASP A 47 7.14 12.32 10.16
N SER A 48 7.87 12.90 9.21
CA SER A 48 7.76 14.32 8.91
C SER A 48 6.49 14.65 8.13
N SER A 49 5.92 13.66 7.44
CA SER A 49 4.69 13.84 6.66
C SER A 49 4.10 12.48 6.34
N VAL A 50 2.87 12.48 5.86
CA VAL A 50 2.21 11.26 5.38
C VAL A 50 2.99 10.68 4.20
N GLU A 51 3.47 11.55 3.30
CA GLU A 51 4.25 11.11 2.15
C GLU A 51 5.55 10.44 2.57
N SER A 52 6.27 11.02 3.53
CA SER A 52 7.51 10.42 4.04
C SER A 52 7.26 9.07 4.68
N ALA A 53 6.17 8.95 5.43
CA ALA A 53 5.79 7.69 6.06
C ALA A 53 5.51 6.62 4.99
N ALA A 54 4.81 6.99 3.93
CA ALA A 54 4.50 6.06 2.84
C ALA A 54 5.78 5.57 2.15
N LEU A 55 6.73 6.47 1.92
CA LEU A 55 8.01 6.09 1.30
C LEU A 55 8.79 5.15 2.20
N ARG A 56 8.79 5.40 3.50
CA ARG A 56 9.47 4.53 4.47
C ARG A 56 8.87 3.13 4.46
N GLU A 57 7.54 3.04 4.52
CA GLU A 57 6.87 1.74 4.51
C GLU A 57 7.10 1.00 3.21
N LEU A 58 7.09 1.70 2.08
CA LEU A 58 7.32 1.07 0.79
C LEU A 58 8.72 0.45 0.73
N GLU A 59 9.73 1.17 1.20
CA GLU A 59 11.09 0.65 1.20
C GLU A 59 11.24 -0.53 2.15
N GLU A 60 10.66 -0.43 3.34
CA GLU A 60 10.78 -1.48 4.36
C GLU A 60 10.14 -2.78 3.92
N GLU A 61 9.04 -2.72 3.15
CA GLU A 61 8.28 -3.93 2.81
C GLU A 61 8.52 -4.42 1.39
N SER A 62 8.96 -3.58 0.47
CA SER A 62 9.15 -3.98 -0.93
C SER A 62 10.57 -3.83 -1.44
N GLY A 63 11.39 -3.08 -0.74
CA GLY A 63 12.73 -2.74 -1.20
C GLY A 63 12.77 -1.58 -2.19
N ILE A 64 11.63 -1.02 -2.56
CA ILE A 64 11.59 0.10 -3.50
C ILE A 64 12.00 1.38 -2.77
N SER A 65 13.12 1.98 -3.21
CA SER A 65 13.66 3.20 -2.59
C SER A 65 13.71 4.38 -3.55
N LYS A 66 13.62 4.13 -4.87
CA LYS A 66 13.78 5.19 -5.86
C LYS A 66 12.43 5.67 -6.34
N VAL A 67 11.82 6.52 -5.54
CA VAL A 67 10.53 7.15 -5.87
C VAL A 67 10.80 8.54 -6.41
N SER A 68 10.36 8.82 -7.64
CA SER A 68 10.58 10.11 -8.27
C SER A 68 9.62 11.17 -7.76
N ARG A 69 8.42 10.75 -7.32
CA ARG A 69 7.41 11.68 -6.82
C ARG A 69 6.43 10.94 -5.93
N ALA A 70 6.04 11.56 -4.82
CA ALA A 70 5.00 11.06 -3.92
C ALA A 70 3.85 12.06 -3.92
N LYS A 71 2.65 11.60 -4.26
CA LYS A 71 1.47 12.44 -4.37
C LYS A 71 0.38 11.92 -3.44
N TYR A 72 -0.06 12.79 -2.53
CA TYR A 72 -1.16 12.44 -1.64
C TYR A 72 -2.46 12.28 -2.42
N LEU A 73 -3.13 11.15 -2.25
CA LEU A 73 -4.38 10.87 -2.97
C LEU A 73 -5.63 11.13 -2.14
N GLY A 74 -5.55 10.97 -0.84
CA GLY A 74 -6.69 11.20 0.03
C GLY A 74 -6.73 10.24 1.20
N SER A 75 -7.66 10.48 2.11
CA SER A 75 -7.88 9.63 3.27
C SER A 75 -9.13 8.78 3.07
N TRP A 76 -9.23 7.70 3.84
CA TRP A 76 -10.32 6.75 3.72
C TRP A 76 -10.62 6.12 5.07
N GLU A 77 -11.89 6.13 5.44
CA GLU A 77 -12.36 5.41 6.62
C GLU A 77 -12.47 3.94 6.25
N SER A 78 -11.58 3.14 6.80
CA SER A 78 -11.46 1.74 6.38
C SER A 78 -12.65 0.88 6.85
N GLY A 79 -13.30 1.28 7.94
CA GLY A 79 -14.31 0.45 8.57
C GLY A 79 -13.72 -0.75 9.28
N PHE A 80 -12.39 -0.82 9.39
CA PHE A 80 -11.70 -1.92 10.03
C PHE A 80 -10.91 -1.40 11.24
N GLN A 81 -11.27 -1.86 12.44
CA GLN A 81 -10.59 -1.51 13.69
C GLN A 81 -10.43 0.00 13.88
N ASN A 82 -11.39 0.78 13.41
CA ASN A 82 -11.39 2.24 13.49
C ASN A 82 -10.15 2.89 12.85
N GLN A 83 -9.55 2.24 11.85
CA GLN A 83 -8.36 2.77 11.18
C GLN A 83 -8.73 3.79 10.12
N LEU A 84 -8.00 4.90 10.13
CA LEU A 84 -8.01 5.87 9.03
C LEU A 84 -6.79 5.58 8.15
N TRP A 85 -7.00 5.45 6.83
CA TRP A 85 -5.92 5.18 5.89
C TRP A 85 -5.67 6.40 5.02
N HIS A 86 -4.41 6.73 4.81
CA HIS A 86 -3.96 7.73 3.84
C HIS A 86 -3.32 7.02 2.66
N PHE A 87 -3.77 7.34 1.46
CA PHE A 87 -3.18 6.78 0.24
C PHE A 87 -2.22 7.78 -0.38
N VAL A 88 -1.04 7.31 -0.76
CA VAL A 88 0.01 8.14 -1.38
C VAL A 88 0.47 7.44 -2.66
N LEU A 89 0.29 8.10 -3.80
CA LEU A 89 0.79 7.56 -5.08
C LEU A 89 2.29 7.78 -5.15
N CYS A 90 3.03 6.67 -5.29
CA CYS A 90 4.49 6.69 -5.38
C CYS A 90 4.87 6.40 -6.83
N GLU A 91 5.36 7.43 -7.54
CA GLU A 91 5.72 7.30 -8.94
C GLU A 91 7.14 6.78 -9.06
N ILE A 92 7.28 5.68 -9.78
CA ILE A 92 8.55 4.99 -9.96
C ILE A 92 8.98 5.16 -11.42
N SER A 93 10.16 5.73 -11.64
CA SER A 93 10.65 5.98 -12.99
C SER A 93 11.34 4.77 -13.61
N GLU A 94 11.86 3.86 -12.79
CA GLU A 94 12.52 2.65 -13.30
C GLU A 94 11.49 1.55 -13.60
N ASN A 95 11.87 0.63 -14.48
CA ASN A 95 11.00 -0.53 -14.77
C ASN A 95 11.14 -1.54 -13.65
N LEU A 96 10.01 -1.87 -13.04
CA LEU A 96 9.98 -2.90 -12.00
C LEU A 96 9.69 -4.27 -12.63
N PRO A 97 10.23 -5.35 -12.05
CA PRO A 97 9.95 -6.70 -12.56
C PRO A 97 8.45 -7.03 -12.52
N ASN A 98 8.04 -8.02 -13.29
CA ASN A 98 6.66 -8.51 -13.26
C ASN A 98 6.34 -9.16 -11.92
N ASN A 99 7.34 -9.72 -11.26
CA ASN A 99 7.18 -10.25 -9.90
C ASN A 99 8.56 -10.32 -9.26
N TRP A 100 8.58 -10.24 -7.95
CA TRP A 100 9.81 -10.43 -7.16
C TRP A 100 9.45 -10.76 -5.73
N SER A 101 10.44 -11.26 -5.00
CA SER A 101 10.30 -11.52 -3.58
C SER A 101 11.18 -10.56 -2.80
N PHE A 102 10.71 -10.14 -1.65
CA PHE A 102 11.48 -9.30 -0.76
C PHE A 102 11.34 -9.83 0.66
N TYR A 103 12.48 -9.95 1.36
CA TYR A 103 12.49 -10.37 2.76
C TYR A 103 12.47 -9.13 3.63
N THR A 104 11.33 -8.88 4.26
CA THR A 104 11.22 -7.74 5.16
C THR A 104 11.93 -8.05 6.47
N GLN A 105 12.52 -7.02 7.08
CA GLN A 105 13.11 -7.14 8.42
C GLN A 105 12.02 -7.16 9.48
N ASP A 106 10.86 -6.61 9.17
CA ASP A 106 9.73 -6.61 10.09
C ASP A 106 9.17 -8.03 10.23
N ASP A 107 8.46 -8.26 11.30
CA ASP A 107 7.79 -9.54 11.57
C ASP A 107 8.75 -10.75 11.53
N GLY A 108 10.04 -10.52 11.80
CA GLY A 108 11.02 -11.61 11.87
C GLY A 108 11.54 -12.08 10.53
N GLY A 109 11.43 -11.26 9.49
CA GLY A 109 12.04 -11.57 8.19
C GLY A 109 11.16 -12.38 7.27
N LEU A 110 9.90 -12.02 7.16
CA LEU A 110 8.96 -12.71 6.27
C LEU A 110 9.25 -12.41 4.81
N LYS A 111 8.96 -13.40 3.96
CA LYS A 111 9.13 -13.29 2.52
C LYS A 111 7.83 -12.83 1.89
N PHE A 112 7.83 -11.64 1.29
CA PHE A 112 6.69 -11.08 0.57
C PHE A 112 6.89 -11.29 -0.92
N ASN A 113 5.88 -11.84 -1.60
CA ASN A 113 5.93 -12.09 -3.05
C ASN A 113 5.11 -11.03 -3.76
N PHE A 114 5.78 -10.13 -4.50
CA PHE A 114 5.16 -9.00 -5.17
C PHE A 114 4.70 -9.37 -6.58
N PHE A 115 3.56 -8.84 -6.97
CA PHE A 115 2.98 -9.05 -8.30
C PHE A 115 2.08 -7.87 -8.66
N TRP A 116 1.55 -7.86 -9.87
CA TRP A 116 0.72 -6.76 -10.36
C TRP A 116 -0.71 -7.22 -10.59
N HIS A 117 -1.65 -6.39 -10.19
CA HIS A 117 -3.08 -6.64 -10.34
C HIS A 117 -3.68 -5.56 -11.25
N LYS A 118 -4.36 -5.97 -12.31
CA LYS A 118 -5.01 -5.03 -13.21
C LYS A 118 -6.19 -4.38 -12.51
N LEU A 119 -6.18 -3.04 -12.43
CA LEU A 119 -7.28 -2.31 -11.83
C LEU A 119 -8.55 -2.48 -12.67
N GLY A 120 -9.67 -2.66 -11.98
CA GLY A 120 -10.95 -2.91 -12.61
C GLY A 120 -11.29 -4.39 -12.75
N ASP A 121 -10.30 -5.27 -12.68
CA ASP A 121 -10.57 -6.71 -12.71
C ASP A 121 -11.05 -7.18 -11.34
N SER A 122 -11.90 -8.21 -11.36
CA SER A 122 -12.25 -8.90 -10.12
C SER A 122 -11.02 -9.62 -9.58
N PRO A 123 -10.72 -9.47 -8.28
CA PRO A 123 -9.56 -10.15 -7.70
C PRO A 123 -9.69 -11.67 -7.84
N LYS A 124 -8.63 -12.30 -8.36
CA LYS A 124 -8.55 -13.76 -8.48
C LYS A 124 -7.66 -14.35 -7.40
N PHE A 125 -7.49 -13.62 -6.31
CA PHE A 125 -6.67 -14.01 -5.19
C PHE A 125 -7.48 -13.83 -3.92
N LYS A 126 -7.00 -14.46 -2.87
CA LYS A 126 -7.64 -14.38 -1.56
C LYS A 126 -7.04 -13.21 -0.78
N CYS A 127 -7.89 -12.38 -0.19
CA CYS A 127 -7.44 -11.28 0.64
C CYS A 127 -8.50 -10.93 1.69
N HIS A 128 -8.04 -10.31 2.77
CA HIS A 128 -8.95 -9.81 3.79
C HIS A 128 -9.85 -8.72 3.19
N LYS A 129 -11.08 -8.65 3.70
CA LYS A 129 -12.08 -7.70 3.19
C LYS A 129 -11.57 -6.26 3.18
N VAL A 130 -10.78 -5.85 4.19
CA VAL A 130 -10.24 -4.48 4.24
C VAL A 130 -9.38 -4.21 3.01
N PHE A 131 -8.62 -5.19 2.53
CA PHE A 131 -7.79 -5.00 1.36
C PHE A 131 -8.59 -5.00 0.06
N SER A 132 -9.62 -5.84 -0.06
CA SER A 132 -10.48 -5.77 -1.25
C SER A 132 -11.19 -4.42 -1.32
N SER A 133 -11.61 -3.88 -0.18
CA SER A 133 -12.23 -2.54 -0.12
C SER A 133 -11.21 -1.46 -0.42
N ALA A 134 -9.98 -1.59 0.08
CA ALA A 134 -8.91 -0.63 -0.18
C ALA A 134 -8.55 -0.59 -1.67
N ILE A 135 -8.50 -1.74 -2.33
CA ILE A 135 -8.24 -1.80 -3.78
C ILE A 135 -9.32 -1.03 -4.55
N LYS A 136 -10.58 -1.19 -4.15
CA LYS A 136 -11.67 -0.43 -4.78
C LYS A 136 -11.52 1.07 -4.54
N GLN A 137 -11.05 1.46 -3.36
CA GLN A 137 -10.82 2.87 -3.07
C GLN A 137 -9.71 3.43 -3.94
N VAL A 138 -8.65 2.65 -4.16
CA VAL A 138 -7.57 3.05 -5.08
C VAL A 138 -8.13 3.24 -6.49
N GLU A 139 -9.01 2.36 -6.93
CA GLU A 139 -9.64 2.49 -8.25
C GLU A 139 -10.41 3.80 -8.34
N ILE A 140 -11.17 4.16 -7.32
CA ILE A 140 -11.92 5.41 -7.28
C ILE A 140 -10.98 6.60 -7.36
N LEU A 141 -9.88 6.57 -6.63
CA LEU A 141 -8.95 7.71 -6.55
C LEU A 141 -8.07 7.85 -7.80
N CYS A 142 -7.82 6.77 -8.52
CA CYS A 142 -6.84 6.75 -9.59
C CYS A 142 -7.40 6.57 -10.99
N ILE A 143 -8.72 6.38 -11.11
CA ILE A 143 -9.35 6.19 -12.44
C ILE A 143 -10.37 7.29 -12.73
#